data_c0402cc8dbfcf90abc3143b900ef9f07
#
_entry.id   c0402cc8dbfcf90abc3143b900ef9f07
#
_cell.length_a   1.000
_cell.length_b   1.000
_cell.length_c   1.000
_cell.angle_alpha   90.00
_cell.angle_beta   90.00
_cell.angle_gamma   90.00
#
_symmetry.space_group_name_H-M   'P 1'
#
loop_
_entity.id
_entity.type
_entity.pdbx_description
1 polymer ?
#
loop_
_entity_poly.entity_id
_entity_poly.type
_entity_poly.pdbx_seq_one_letter_code
_entity_poly.pdbx_strand_id
1 'polypeptide(L)'
;MSAPAFANSVLVGFGTNVICEGLSGRAGFADEAAILEMGGRVVTLPQTISASGARYENEAEDVLFWIKGEEALLGWNGVEMDCSLTGSEAPWVARGNEPGWRISVSEGQMQAELDYGETVIEGAWPLAQVDEESLTYQTADLDLAVSPQLCHDDMSGQAYPETVTLTRGDNSFHGCAGETMDLLTGPEWQVEDVAGAGVIDASHITLAFDGDRVAGSTGCNRFTGGFELTGEGLSFKPLALTRMMCPEALMQQEARVLEALSNVDRFDIDETGALVLFGQGEPLITARR
;
A
#
# COMPACT_ATOMS: atom_id res chain seq x y z
N MET A 1 -24.51 -0.29 -6.86
CA MET A 1 -23.32 -0.45 -7.71
C MET A 1 -22.22 -0.65 -6.71
N SER A 2 -21.71 -1.88 -6.58
CA SER A 2 -20.57 -2.16 -5.68
C SER A 2 -19.34 -1.50 -6.29
N ALA A 3 -18.70 -0.62 -5.52
CA ALA A 3 -17.37 -0.15 -5.85
C ALA A 3 -16.44 -1.36 -5.98
N PRO A 4 -15.48 -1.39 -6.90
CA PRO A 4 -14.48 -2.45 -6.95
C PRO A 4 -13.70 -2.37 -5.64
N ALA A 5 -13.75 -3.44 -4.84
CA ALA A 5 -12.85 -3.59 -3.72
C ALA A 5 -11.44 -3.59 -4.29
N PHE A 6 -10.64 -2.59 -3.96
CA PHE A 6 -9.21 -2.61 -4.23
C PHE A 6 -8.63 -3.81 -3.46
N ALA A 7 -8.27 -4.86 -4.17
CA ALA A 7 -7.87 -6.15 -3.59
C ALA A 7 -6.56 -6.10 -2.80
N ASN A 8 -5.97 -4.92 -2.57
CA ASN A 8 -4.71 -4.71 -1.87
C ASN A 8 -4.67 -3.40 -1.05
N SER A 9 -5.80 -2.84 -0.67
CA SER A 9 -5.77 -1.68 0.22
C SER A 9 -5.38 -2.15 1.62
N VAL A 10 -4.16 -1.86 1.98
CA VAL A 10 -3.64 -2.10 3.31
C VAL A 10 -4.17 -1.02 4.22
N LEU A 11 -5.23 -1.33 4.95
CA LEU A 11 -5.61 -0.51 6.08
C LEU A 11 -4.59 -0.70 7.18
N VAL A 12 -4.04 0.39 7.61
CA VAL A 12 -3.47 0.60 8.93
C VAL A 12 -1.96 0.70 9.05
N GLY A 13 -1.54 1.78 9.69
CA GLY A 13 -0.22 2.03 10.25
C GLY A 13 0.30 0.97 11.20
N PHE A 14 0.47 -0.25 10.74
CA PHE A 14 0.98 -1.32 11.55
C PHE A 14 2.39 -1.72 11.16
N GLY A 15 3.25 -1.62 12.16
CA GLY A 15 4.65 -1.87 12.05
C GLY A 15 5.07 -3.32 11.90
N THR A 16 4.16 -4.28 11.67
CA THR A 16 4.53 -5.70 11.60
C THR A 16 3.91 -6.36 10.38
N ASN A 17 4.74 -6.78 9.44
CA ASN A 17 4.32 -7.63 8.34
C ASN A 17 4.14 -9.06 8.82
N VAL A 18 3.07 -9.72 8.40
CA VAL A 18 2.73 -11.10 8.69
C VAL A 18 2.79 -11.89 7.39
N ILE A 19 3.72 -12.83 7.29
CA ILE A 19 3.95 -13.62 6.08
C ILE A 19 3.71 -15.09 6.42
N CYS A 20 2.64 -15.67 5.86
CA CYS A 20 2.26 -17.07 6.00
C CYS A 20 2.36 -17.79 4.65
N GLU A 21 2.20 -19.13 4.63
CA GLU A 21 2.10 -19.87 3.38
C GLU A 21 0.85 -19.47 2.56
N GLY A 22 1.07 -18.73 1.47
CA GLY A 22 0.00 -18.32 0.54
C GLY A 22 -0.89 -17.18 1.03
N LEU A 23 -0.59 -16.57 2.17
CA LEU A 23 -1.32 -15.44 2.72
C LEU A 23 -0.35 -14.46 3.36
N SER A 24 -0.48 -13.18 3.05
CA SER A 24 0.30 -12.13 3.69
C SER A 24 -0.60 -10.98 4.11
N GLY A 25 -0.14 -10.23 5.11
CA GLY A 25 -0.86 -9.11 5.65
C GLY A 25 -0.03 -8.34 6.66
N ARG A 26 -0.68 -7.62 7.54
CA ARG A 26 -0.05 -6.79 8.57
C ARG A 26 -0.75 -6.95 9.92
N ALA A 27 0.03 -6.75 10.98
CA ALA A 27 -0.49 -6.71 12.33
C ALA A 27 -0.08 -5.41 13.03
N GLY A 28 -1.00 -4.84 13.77
CA GLY A 28 -0.77 -3.76 14.70
C GLY A 28 -1.13 -4.18 16.11
N PHE A 29 -0.46 -3.61 17.09
CA PHE A 29 -0.68 -3.91 18.50
C PHE A 29 -0.93 -2.63 19.27
N ALA A 30 -2.01 -2.59 20.04
CA ALA A 30 -2.31 -1.49 20.95
C ALA A 30 -3.00 -2.04 22.20
N ASP A 31 -2.52 -1.64 23.37
CA ASP A 31 -3.00 -2.09 24.68
C ASP A 31 -3.06 -3.63 24.79
N GLU A 32 -4.27 -4.16 25.02
CA GLU A 32 -4.52 -5.60 25.20
C GLU A 32 -5.16 -6.22 23.93
N ALA A 33 -4.83 -5.72 22.73
CA ALA A 33 -5.36 -6.28 21.49
C ALA A 33 -4.37 -6.19 20.32
N ALA A 34 -4.62 -7.00 19.31
CA ALA A 34 -4.02 -6.90 17.98
C ALA A 34 -5.11 -6.55 16.96
N ILE A 35 -4.74 -5.77 15.96
CA ILE A 35 -5.52 -5.64 14.74
C ILE A 35 -4.74 -6.36 13.65
N LEU A 36 -5.41 -7.26 12.97
CA LEU A 36 -4.82 -8.08 11.93
C LEU A 36 -5.52 -7.80 10.60
N GLU A 37 -4.75 -7.41 9.61
CA GLU A 37 -5.19 -7.27 8.22
C GLU A 37 -4.60 -8.41 7.41
N MET A 38 -5.44 -9.28 6.88
CA MET A 38 -5.03 -10.44 6.09
C MET A 38 -6.00 -10.62 4.92
N GLY A 39 -5.47 -10.69 3.70
CA GLY A 39 -6.30 -10.93 2.52
C GLY A 39 -7.40 -9.89 2.28
N GLY A 40 -7.17 -8.65 2.66
CA GLY A 40 -8.14 -7.56 2.52
C GLY A 40 -9.24 -7.52 3.59
N ARG A 41 -9.15 -8.35 4.64
CA ARG A 41 -10.05 -8.35 5.78
C ARG A 41 -9.31 -7.86 7.02
N VAL A 42 -9.91 -6.94 7.76
CA VAL A 42 -9.39 -6.40 9.01
C VAL A 42 -10.17 -6.98 10.18
N VAL A 43 -9.46 -7.50 11.18
CA VAL A 43 -10.06 -8.10 12.39
C VAL A 43 -9.36 -7.60 13.63
N THR A 44 -10.12 -7.17 14.62
CA THR A 44 -9.60 -6.85 15.97
C THR A 44 -9.64 -8.08 16.85
N LEU A 45 -8.51 -8.40 17.45
CA LEU A 45 -8.29 -9.60 18.27
C LEU A 45 -7.93 -9.16 19.69
N PRO A 46 -8.85 -9.31 20.68
CA PRO A 46 -8.49 -9.12 22.07
C PRO A 46 -7.37 -10.07 22.53
N GLN A 47 -6.48 -9.59 23.39
CA GLN A 47 -5.47 -10.43 23.99
C GLN A 47 -6.10 -11.46 24.94
N THR A 48 -5.65 -12.70 24.85
CA THR A 48 -6.09 -13.80 25.70
C THR A 48 -4.91 -14.35 26.50
N ILE A 49 -5.20 -15.02 27.63
CA ILE A 49 -4.16 -15.59 28.50
C ILE A 49 -3.45 -16.73 27.78
N SER A 50 -2.13 -16.67 27.73
CA SER A 50 -1.30 -17.75 27.21
C SER A 50 -0.16 -18.09 28.18
N ALA A 51 0.31 -19.34 28.12
CA ALA A 51 1.43 -19.79 28.95
C ALA A 51 2.78 -19.25 28.44
N SER A 52 2.89 -18.85 27.19
CA SER A 52 4.09 -18.27 26.56
C SER A 52 3.72 -17.46 25.33
N GLY A 53 4.43 -16.37 25.07
CA GLY A 53 4.18 -15.46 23.97
C GLY A 53 2.90 -14.63 24.17
N ALA A 54 2.50 -13.90 23.13
CA ALA A 54 1.28 -13.10 23.12
C ALA A 54 0.22 -13.79 22.26
N ARG A 55 -0.96 -14.04 22.83
CA ARG A 55 -2.08 -14.68 22.15
C ARG A 55 -3.23 -13.72 22.04
N TYR A 56 -3.76 -13.60 20.85
CA TYR A 56 -4.90 -12.77 20.50
C TYR A 56 -5.94 -13.64 19.82
N GLU A 57 -7.22 -13.49 20.14
CA GLU A 57 -8.26 -14.37 19.63
C GLU A 57 -9.60 -13.65 19.52
N ASN A 58 -10.29 -13.85 18.41
CA ASN A 58 -11.67 -13.44 18.21
C ASN A 58 -12.48 -14.65 17.78
N GLU A 59 -13.21 -15.25 18.75
CA GLU A 59 -14.02 -16.45 18.51
C GLU A 59 -15.18 -16.17 17.53
N ALA A 60 -15.73 -14.96 17.51
CA ALA A 60 -16.83 -14.60 16.62
C ALA A 60 -16.41 -14.54 15.15
N GLU A 61 -15.15 -14.20 14.93
CA GLU A 61 -14.54 -14.07 13.59
C GLU A 61 -13.75 -15.32 13.17
N ASP A 62 -13.64 -16.33 14.06
CA ASP A 62 -12.83 -17.55 13.87
C ASP A 62 -11.37 -17.24 13.53
N VAL A 63 -10.78 -16.32 14.31
CA VAL A 63 -9.38 -15.89 14.11
C VAL A 63 -8.59 -16.03 15.41
N LEU A 64 -7.44 -16.70 15.30
CA LEU A 64 -6.43 -16.82 16.35
C LEU A 64 -5.09 -16.29 15.82
N PHE A 65 -4.39 -15.47 16.61
CA PHE A 65 -3.05 -15.01 16.31
C PHE A 65 -2.16 -15.16 17.55
N TRP A 66 -1.24 -16.12 17.51
CA TRP A 66 -0.38 -16.46 18.64
C TRP A 66 1.09 -16.27 18.29
N ILE A 67 1.73 -15.31 18.93
CA ILE A 67 3.06 -14.79 18.59
C ILE A 67 4.09 -15.29 19.59
N LYS A 68 5.24 -15.73 19.10
CA LYS A 68 6.42 -16.12 19.86
C LYS A 68 7.69 -15.59 19.19
N GLY A 69 8.14 -14.41 19.58
CA GLY A 69 9.26 -13.72 18.93
C GLY A 69 8.90 -13.30 17.52
N GLU A 70 9.67 -13.71 16.53
CA GLU A 70 9.45 -13.42 15.11
C GLU A 70 8.58 -14.47 14.39
N GLU A 71 8.03 -15.43 15.13
CA GLU A 71 7.16 -16.48 14.61
C GLU A 71 5.75 -16.31 15.16
N ALA A 72 4.75 -16.66 14.38
CA ALA A 72 3.36 -16.70 14.83
C ALA A 72 2.62 -17.90 14.25
N LEU A 73 1.62 -18.37 14.99
CA LEU A 73 0.58 -19.27 14.51
C LEU A 73 -0.66 -18.44 14.21
N LEU A 74 -1.13 -18.48 12.98
CA LEU A 74 -2.36 -17.85 12.54
C LEU A 74 -3.43 -18.90 12.28
N GLY A 75 -4.55 -18.85 13.03
CA GLY A 75 -5.79 -19.51 12.68
C GLY A 75 -6.65 -18.52 11.88
N TRP A 76 -6.97 -18.86 10.64
CA TRP A 76 -7.73 -18.00 9.75
C TRP A 76 -8.76 -18.79 8.97
N ASN A 77 -10.06 -18.54 9.19
CA ASN A 77 -11.14 -19.27 8.55
C ASN A 77 -11.03 -20.79 8.73
N GLY A 78 -10.67 -21.26 9.94
CA GLY A 78 -10.54 -22.69 10.25
C GLY A 78 -9.25 -23.35 9.75
N VAL A 79 -8.31 -22.61 9.18
CA VAL A 79 -6.98 -23.10 8.74
C VAL A 79 -5.92 -22.55 9.65
N GLU A 80 -5.06 -23.40 10.21
CA GLU A 80 -3.87 -23.00 10.96
C GLU A 80 -2.67 -22.90 10.01
N MET A 81 -1.90 -21.82 10.14
CA MET A 81 -0.72 -21.53 9.33
C MET A 81 0.42 -21.03 10.20
N ASP A 82 1.64 -21.49 9.93
CA ASP A 82 2.84 -20.89 10.49
C ASP A 82 3.20 -19.62 9.71
N CYS A 83 3.48 -18.55 10.43
CA CYS A 83 3.80 -17.25 9.87
C CYS A 83 5.13 -16.73 10.43
N SER A 84 5.82 -15.95 9.63
CA SER A 84 6.95 -15.12 10.07
C SER A 84 6.50 -13.68 10.23
N LEU A 85 7.04 -13.02 11.25
CA LEU A 85 6.81 -11.61 11.55
C LEU A 85 8.07 -10.83 11.21
N THR A 86 7.91 -9.78 10.42
CA THR A 86 8.98 -8.83 10.12
C THR A 86 8.51 -7.43 10.48
N GLY A 87 9.29 -6.71 11.27
CA GLY A 87 8.97 -5.33 11.63
C GLY A 87 8.91 -4.44 10.37
N SER A 88 7.96 -3.53 10.32
CA SER A 88 8.08 -2.38 9.41
C SER A 88 9.08 -1.41 10.02
N GLU A 89 10.19 -1.17 9.36
CA GLU A 89 11.18 -0.17 9.80
C GLU A 89 10.66 1.26 9.64
N ALA A 90 9.66 1.46 8.78
CA ALA A 90 9.07 2.76 8.53
C ALA A 90 7.81 3.01 9.38
N PRO A 91 7.66 4.20 9.98
CA PRO A 91 6.42 4.56 10.65
C PRO A 91 5.29 4.71 9.64
N TRP A 92 4.06 4.35 10.03
CA TRP A 92 2.90 4.78 9.28
C TRP A 92 2.74 6.30 9.39
N VAL A 93 2.42 6.95 8.29
CA VAL A 93 2.31 8.40 8.24
C VAL A 93 1.02 8.81 7.54
N ALA A 94 0.25 9.65 8.24
CA ALA A 94 -0.85 10.42 7.66
C ALA A 94 -0.47 11.90 7.63
N ARG A 95 -0.92 12.61 6.60
CA ARG A 95 -0.61 14.02 6.41
C ARG A 95 -1.72 14.77 5.68
N GLY A 96 -1.85 16.06 5.99
CA GLY A 96 -2.70 16.98 5.27
C GLY A 96 -2.06 18.36 5.20
N ASN A 97 -2.51 19.19 4.27
CA ASN A 97 -1.80 20.42 3.89
C ASN A 97 -2.42 21.71 4.43
N GLU A 98 -3.75 21.74 4.66
CA GLU A 98 -4.44 22.99 5.05
C GLU A 98 -5.44 22.81 6.21
N PRO A 99 -5.05 23.20 7.45
CA PRO A 99 -3.70 23.55 7.89
C PRO A 99 -2.77 22.36 7.83
N GLY A 100 -1.45 22.58 7.73
CA GLY A 100 -0.47 21.50 7.68
C GLY A 100 -0.49 20.66 8.97
N TRP A 101 -0.71 19.35 8.82
CA TRP A 101 -0.65 18.39 9.90
C TRP A 101 0.02 17.10 9.46
N ARG A 102 0.62 16.41 10.42
CA ARG A 102 1.24 15.10 10.23
C ARG A 102 1.03 14.24 11.46
N ILE A 103 0.62 13.00 11.26
CA ILE A 103 0.59 11.97 12.29
C ILE A 103 1.52 10.85 11.86
N SER A 104 2.42 10.46 12.76
CA SER A 104 3.27 9.29 12.59
C SER A 104 2.99 8.29 13.70
N VAL A 105 2.90 7.01 13.33
CA VAL A 105 2.69 5.90 14.26
C VAL A 105 3.81 4.89 14.08
N SER A 106 4.50 4.58 15.17
CA SER A 106 5.56 3.58 15.22
C SER A 106 5.55 2.91 16.57
N GLU A 107 5.69 1.59 16.61
CA GLU A 107 5.78 0.79 17.84
C GLU A 107 4.62 1.05 18.84
N GLY A 108 3.41 1.27 18.32
CA GLY A 108 2.24 1.56 19.15
C GLY A 108 2.22 2.95 19.79
N GLN A 109 3.10 3.85 19.35
CA GLN A 109 3.15 5.24 19.77
C GLN A 109 2.78 6.15 18.61
N MET A 110 2.00 7.18 18.91
CA MET A 110 1.60 8.24 17.98
C MET A 110 2.34 9.53 18.32
N GLN A 111 2.80 10.23 17.28
CA GLN A 111 3.18 11.63 17.33
C GLN A 111 2.36 12.39 16.30
N ALA A 112 1.57 13.37 16.75
CA ALA A 112 0.81 14.25 15.89
C ALA A 112 1.41 15.67 15.95
N GLU A 113 1.81 16.18 14.80
CA GLU A 113 2.27 17.55 14.59
C GLU A 113 1.15 18.29 13.86
N LEU A 114 0.58 19.30 14.47
CA LEU A 114 -0.56 20.07 13.96
C LEU A 114 -0.17 21.53 13.76
N ASP A 115 -0.96 22.24 12.94
CA ASP A 115 -0.79 23.66 12.71
C ASP A 115 0.66 24.01 12.27
N TYR A 116 1.17 23.23 11.26
CA TYR A 116 2.56 23.36 10.76
C TYR A 116 3.63 23.08 11.83
N GLY A 117 3.33 22.22 12.82
CA GLY A 117 4.24 21.86 13.91
C GLY A 117 4.16 22.77 15.14
N GLU A 118 3.23 23.73 15.20
CA GLU A 118 3.05 24.59 16.39
C GLU A 118 2.48 23.79 17.57
N THR A 119 1.70 22.73 17.30
CA THR A 119 1.14 21.84 18.32
C THR A 119 1.67 20.43 18.11
N VAL A 120 2.24 19.84 19.18
CA VAL A 120 2.70 18.45 19.16
C VAL A 120 1.94 17.66 20.23
N ILE A 121 1.34 16.54 19.85
CA ILE A 121 0.63 15.62 20.74
C ILE A 121 1.30 14.24 20.60
N GLU A 122 1.71 13.66 21.72
CA GLU A 122 2.31 12.35 21.78
C GLU A 122 1.51 11.44 22.71
N GLY A 123 1.42 10.15 22.37
CA GLY A 123 0.72 9.19 23.19
C GLY A 123 0.69 7.79 22.60
N ALA A 124 0.11 6.87 23.35
CA ALA A 124 -0.15 5.54 22.86
C ALA A 124 -1.14 5.58 21.69
N TRP A 125 -0.88 4.79 20.64
CA TRP A 125 -1.82 4.64 19.54
C TRP A 125 -3.04 3.84 20.00
N PRO A 126 -4.27 4.38 19.92
CA PRO A 126 -5.46 3.71 20.39
C PRO A 126 -5.84 2.53 19.51
N LEU A 127 -6.67 1.64 20.06
CA LEU A 127 -7.35 0.62 19.25
C LEU A 127 -8.31 1.26 18.27
N ALA A 128 -8.30 0.76 17.05
CA ALA A 128 -9.29 1.13 16.06
C ALA A 128 -10.67 0.56 16.43
N GLN A 129 -11.68 1.36 16.17
CA GLN A 129 -13.02 0.86 15.95
C GLN A 129 -13.16 0.54 14.46
N VAL A 130 -13.44 -0.73 14.16
CA VAL A 130 -13.56 -1.22 12.78
C VAL A 130 -14.98 -1.02 12.32
N ASP A 131 -15.16 -0.33 11.22
CA ASP A 131 -16.43 -0.18 10.50
C ASP A 131 -16.29 -0.79 9.09
N GLU A 132 -17.38 -0.99 8.35
CA GLU A 132 -17.35 -1.66 7.04
C GLU A 132 -16.42 -0.98 6.01
N GLU A 133 -16.23 0.33 6.11
CA GLU A 133 -15.49 1.13 5.14
C GLU A 133 -14.30 1.91 5.74
N SER A 134 -14.12 1.87 7.08
CA SER A 134 -13.10 2.68 7.73
C SER A 134 -12.63 2.13 9.06
N LEU A 135 -11.45 2.58 9.48
CA LEU A 135 -10.96 2.43 10.84
C LEU A 135 -11.00 3.79 11.54
N THR A 136 -11.62 3.84 12.70
CA THR A 136 -11.68 5.05 13.52
C THR A 136 -10.82 4.87 14.76
N TYR A 137 -9.91 5.83 14.98
CA TYR A 137 -9.04 5.90 16.15
C TYR A 137 -9.44 7.11 16.98
N GLN A 138 -9.67 6.92 18.26
CA GLN A 138 -10.08 7.98 19.17
C GLN A 138 -9.08 8.17 20.28
N THR A 139 -8.57 9.40 20.41
CA THR A 139 -7.74 9.84 21.52
C THR A 139 -8.49 10.88 22.36
N ALA A 140 -7.85 11.41 23.40
CA ALA A 140 -8.45 12.48 24.19
C ALA A 140 -8.60 13.80 23.41
N ASP A 141 -7.75 14.03 22.41
CA ASP A 141 -7.61 15.33 21.73
C ASP A 141 -7.94 15.25 20.23
N LEU A 142 -7.89 14.06 19.63
CA LEU A 142 -8.02 13.84 18.20
C LEU A 142 -8.86 12.58 17.90
N ASP A 143 -9.69 12.66 16.88
CA ASP A 143 -10.30 11.51 16.22
C ASP A 143 -9.74 11.39 14.80
N LEU A 144 -9.40 10.18 14.40
CA LEU A 144 -8.87 9.88 13.08
C LEU A 144 -9.69 8.78 12.41
N ALA A 145 -10.27 9.08 11.26
CA ALA A 145 -10.92 8.08 10.42
C ALA A 145 -10.03 7.80 9.20
N VAL A 146 -9.68 6.52 8.99
CA VAL A 146 -8.82 6.05 7.89
C VAL A 146 -9.65 5.12 7.02
N SER A 147 -9.73 5.41 5.73
CA SER A 147 -10.45 4.61 4.74
C SER A 147 -9.49 4.08 3.67
N PRO A 148 -9.67 2.84 3.16
CA PRO A 148 -8.87 2.26 2.09
C PRO A 148 -9.31 2.81 0.73
N GLN A 149 -9.31 4.11 0.61
CA GLN A 149 -9.69 4.81 -0.61
C GLN A 149 -8.49 5.60 -1.11
N LEU A 150 -8.25 5.51 -2.42
CA LEU A 150 -7.19 6.27 -3.06
C LEU A 150 -7.32 7.74 -2.69
N CYS A 151 -6.23 8.30 -2.24
CA CYS A 151 -6.13 9.70 -1.85
C CYS A 151 -5.08 10.39 -2.70
N HIS A 152 -5.37 11.58 -3.17
CA HIS A 152 -4.39 12.42 -3.84
C HIS A 152 -4.01 13.58 -2.92
N ASP A 153 -2.74 13.77 -2.70
CA ASP A 153 -2.23 14.91 -1.94
C ASP A 153 -2.56 16.22 -2.68
N ASP A 154 -3.22 17.14 -1.98
CA ASP A 154 -3.75 18.38 -2.58
C ASP A 154 -2.66 19.32 -3.13
N MET A 155 -1.40 19.18 -2.68
CA MET A 155 -0.29 20.02 -3.14
C MET A 155 0.52 19.38 -4.27
N SER A 156 0.87 18.11 -4.12
CA SER A 156 1.72 17.40 -5.08
C SER A 156 0.94 16.61 -6.13
N GLY A 157 -0.34 16.31 -5.85
CA GLY A 157 -1.15 15.39 -6.66
C GLY A 157 -0.71 13.94 -6.57
N GLN A 158 0.19 13.61 -5.65
CA GLN A 158 0.67 12.24 -5.47
C GLN A 158 -0.41 11.35 -4.89
N ALA A 159 -0.53 10.14 -5.44
CA ALA A 159 -1.47 9.13 -4.98
C ALA A 159 -0.95 8.39 -3.74
N TYR A 160 -1.83 8.16 -2.78
CA TYR A 160 -1.64 7.38 -1.57
C TYR A 160 -2.77 6.35 -1.44
N PRO A 161 -2.51 5.19 -0.79
CA PRO A 161 -3.51 4.12 -0.70
C PRO A 161 -4.69 4.43 0.23
N GLU A 162 -4.55 5.41 1.12
CA GLU A 162 -5.53 5.66 2.19
C GLU A 162 -5.94 7.13 2.25
N THR A 163 -7.24 7.35 2.43
CA THR A 163 -7.83 8.65 2.73
C THR A 163 -8.01 8.78 4.24
N VAL A 164 -7.66 9.93 4.77
CA VAL A 164 -7.74 10.21 6.21
C VAL A 164 -8.56 11.46 6.48
N THR A 165 -9.44 11.37 7.49
CA THR A 165 -10.10 12.53 8.08
C THR A 165 -9.64 12.66 9.52
N LEU A 166 -8.94 13.75 9.82
CA LEU A 166 -8.55 14.14 11.17
C LEU A 166 -9.59 15.11 11.75
N THR A 167 -10.12 14.81 12.93
CA THR A 167 -11.08 15.66 13.63
C THR A 167 -10.48 16.14 14.95
N ARG A 168 -10.53 17.46 15.20
CA ARG A 168 -10.13 18.10 16.45
C ARG A 168 -11.20 19.09 16.90
N GLY A 169 -11.93 18.75 17.97
CA GLY A 169 -13.11 19.51 18.37
C GLY A 169 -14.15 19.55 17.25
N ASP A 170 -14.56 20.76 16.84
CA ASP A 170 -15.55 20.94 15.77
C ASP A 170 -14.96 21.01 14.35
N ASN A 171 -13.64 20.87 14.22
CA ASN A 171 -12.95 20.99 12.92
C ASN A 171 -12.54 19.61 12.39
N SER A 172 -12.76 19.41 11.08
CA SER A 172 -12.32 18.24 10.35
C SER A 172 -11.36 18.63 9.23
N PHE A 173 -10.30 17.87 9.08
CA PHE A 173 -9.22 18.09 8.12
C PHE A 173 -9.03 16.84 7.27
N HIS A 174 -8.93 17.04 5.97
CA HIS A 174 -8.66 15.96 5.02
C HIS A 174 -7.15 15.72 4.88
N GLY A 175 -6.77 14.49 4.55
CA GLY A 175 -5.41 14.13 4.26
C GLY A 175 -5.28 12.72 3.70
N CYS A 176 -4.04 12.34 3.41
CA CYS A 176 -3.68 11.05 2.84
C CYS A 176 -2.75 10.28 3.78
N ALA A 177 -2.77 8.96 3.67
CA ALA A 177 -1.90 8.09 4.45
C ALA A 177 -1.44 6.85 3.68
N GLY A 178 -0.53 6.12 4.33
CA GLY A 178 0.11 4.94 3.77
C GLY A 178 1.32 5.26 2.90
N GLU A 179 1.92 4.22 2.36
CA GLU A 179 3.09 4.35 1.49
C GLU A 179 2.66 4.29 0.02
N THR A 180 3.01 5.32 -0.75
CA THR A 180 2.76 5.38 -2.19
C THR A 180 3.27 4.14 -2.94
N MET A 181 4.34 3.54 -2.43
CA MET A 181 4.93 2.32 -2.97
C MET A 181 3.97 1.12 -2.92
N ASP A 182 3.06 1.08 -1.96
CA ASP A 182 2.07 0.00 -1.81
C ASP A 182 1.08 -0.02 -3.00
N LEU A 183 0.89 1.10 -3.67
CA LEU A 183 0.09 1.18 -4.91
C LEU A 183 0.78 0.49 -6.10
N LEU A 184 2.11 0.43 -6.12
CA LEU A 184 2.89 -0.17 -7.20
C LEU A 184 3.20 -1.64 -6.97
N THR A 185 3.49 -2.02 -5.71
CA THR A 185 3.90 -3.39 -5.32
C THR A 185 2.74 -4.38 -5.32
N GLY A 186 3.06 -5.68 -5.35
CA GLY A 186 2.09 -6.78 -5.32
C GLY A 186 2.13 -7.62 -6.60
N PRO A 187 0.99 -8.15 -7.08
CA PRO A 187 0.93 -8.90 -8.34
C PRO A 187 1.47 -8.12 -9.52
N GLU A 188 1.99 -8.84 -10.52
CA GLU A 188 2.53 -8.26 -11.74
C GLU A 188 1.45 -7.48 -12.51
N TRP A 189 1.78 -6.27 -12.96
CA TRP A 189 0.92 -5.45 -13.80
C TRP A 189 0.99 -5.91 -15.25
N GLN A 190 -0.17 -6.15 -15.87
CA GLN A 190 -0.30 -6.47 -17.30
C GLN A 190 -0.57 -5.20 -18.08
N VAL A 191 0.31 -4.84 -18.99
CA VAL A 191 0.16 -3.63 -19.82
C VAL A 191 -0.88 -3.87 -20.90
N GLU A 192 -1.86 -2.97 -20.98
CA GLU A 192 -2.96 -2.98 -21.96
C GLU A 192 -2.75 -1.94 -23.06
N ASP A 193 -2.07 -0.84 -22.76
CA ASP A 193 -1.78 0.22 -23.71
C ASP A 193 -0.39 0.82 -23.54
N VAL A 194 0.22 1.21 -24.66
CA VAL A 194 1.49 1.92 -24.73
C VAL A 194 1.36 3.10 -25.67
N ALA A 195 1.30 4.31 -25.12
CA ALA A 195 1.20 5.58 -25.81
C ALA A 195 0.01 5.64 -26.81
N GLY A 196 -1.15 5.10 -26.43
CA GLY A 196 -2.38 5.09 -27.23
C GLY A 196 -2.37 4.13 -28.41
N ALA A 197 -1.39 3.23 -28.52
CA ALA A 197 -1.25 2.30 -29.64
C ALA A 197 -1.73 0.87 -29.34
N GLY A 198 -2.21 0.63 -28.10
CA GLY A 198 -2.52 -0.73 -27.64
C GLY A 198 -1.30 -1.64 -27.59
N VAL A 199 -1.54 -2.93 -27.39
CA VAL A 199 -0.52 -3.98 -27.40
C VAL A 199 -0.85 -5.04 -28.45
N ILE A 200 0.17 -5.71 -28.96
CA ILE A 200 -0.02 -6.80 -29.94
C ILE A 200 -0.68 -7.97 -29.21
N ASP A 201 -1.72 -8.56 -29.81
CA ASP A 201 -2.40 -9.73 -29.27
C ASP A 201 -1.42 -10.85 -28.92
N ALA A 202 -1.61 -11.47 -27.75
CA ALA A 202 -0.75 -12.50 -27.19
C ALA A 202 0.70 -12.06 -26.89
N SER A 203 1.04 -10.77 -26.99
CA SER A 203 2.27 -10.26 -26.39
C SER A 203 2.01 -9.92 -24.92
N HIS A 204 2.78 -10.51 -24.02
CA HIS A 204 2.66 -10.27 -22.58
C HIS A 204 3.68 -9.20 -22.17
N ILE A 205 3.23 -7.95 -22.08
CA ILE A 205 4.03 -6.85 -21.53
C ILE A 205 3.66 -6.73 -20.07
N THR A 206 4.66 -6.77 -19.20
CA THR A 206 4.44 -6.79 -17.76
C THR A 206 5.38 -5.85 -17.02
N LEU A 207 4.94 -5.41 -15.83
CA LEU A 207 5.71 -4.61 -14.87
C LEU A 207 5.52 -5.20 -13.47
N ALA A 208 6.62 -5.46 -12.77
CA ALA A 208 6.64 -5.86 -11.38
C ALA A 208 7.58 -4.95 -10.60
N PHE A 209 7.10 -4.38 -9.50
CA PHE A 209 7.85 -3.48 -8.62
C PHE A 209 8.19 -4.20 -7.32
N ASP A 210 9.46 -4.12 -6.90
CA ASP A 210 9.96 -4.70 -5.65
C ASP A 210 11.10 -3.84 -5.09
N GLY A 211 10.90 -3.25 -3.91
CA GLY A 211 11.82 -2.28 -3.33
C GLY A 211 12.09 -1.11 -4.28
N ASP A 212 13.35 -0.94 -4.69
CA ASP A 212 13.80 0.09 -5.65
C ASP A 212 13.99 -0.46 -7.08
N ARG A 213 13.46 -1.66 -7.34
CA ARG A 213 13.66 -2.38 -8.60
C ARG A 213 12.35 -2.59 -9.35
N VAL A 214 12.46 -2.52 -10.67
CA VAL A 214 11.42 -2.92 -11.59
C VAL A 214 11.94 -4.05 -12.48
N ALA A 215 11.08 -5.03 -12.76
CA ALA A 215 11.33 -6.08 -13.71
C ALA A 215 10.08 -6.32 -14.55
N GLY A 216 10.22 -6.95 -15.71
CA GLY A 216 9.07 -7.26 -16.55
C GLY A 216 9.45 -7.81 -17.91
N SER A 217 8.46 -7.80 -18.79
CA SER A 217 8.55 -8.23 -20.19
C SER A 217 8.09 -7.13 -21.13
N THR A 218 8.76 -6.99 -22.25
CA THR A 218 8.35 -6.09 -23.36
C THR A 218 7.48 -6.80 -24.41
N GLY A 219 7.17 -8.09 -24.16
CA GLY A 219 6.56 -8.97 -25.15
C GLY A 219 7.58 -9.68 -26.05
N CYS A 220 8.81 -9.18 -26.16
CA CYS A 220 9.95 -9.83 -26.82
C CYS A 220 11.03 -10.18 -25.80
N ASN A 221 11.54 -9.20 -25.09
CA ASN A 221 12.63 -9.38 -24.15
C ASN A 221 12.14 -9.15 -22.71
N ARG A 222 12.88 -9.72 -21.75
CA ARG A 222 12.76 -9.38 -20.35
C ARG A 222 13.66 -8.20 -20.00
N PHE A 223 13.22 -7.36 -19.12
CA PHE A 223 14.01 -6.26 -18.60
C PHE A 223 14.05 -6.27 -17.08
N THR A 224 15.06 -5.59 -16.54
CA THR A 224 15.17 -5.26 -15.13
C THR A 224 15.96 -3.96 -14.98
N GLY A 225 15.67 -3.19 -13.95
CA GLY A 225 16.39 -1.96 -13.63
C GLY A 225 15.97 -1.40 -12.29
N GLY A 226 16.45 -0.21 -12.00
CA GLY A 226 16.01 0.56 -10.85
C GLY A 226 14.97 1.60 -11.26
N PHE A 227 14.26 2.11 -10.28
CA PHE A 227 13.44 3.31 -10.40
C PHE A 227 13.65 4.19 -9.17
N GLU A 228 13.14 5.39 -9.22
CA GLU A 228 13.13 6.34 -8.13
C GLU A 228 11.71 6.88 -7.99
N LEU A 229 11.16 6.73 -6.78
CA LEU A 229 9.85 7.24 -6.39
C LEU A 229 10.06 8.26 -5.28
N THR A 230 9.64 9.49 -5.53
CA THR A 230 9.74 10.61 -4.58
C THR A 230 8.40 11.33 -4.48
N GLY A 231 8.28 12.30 -3.58
CA GLY A 231 7.10 13.17 -3.52
C GLY A 231 6.89 14.03 -4.79
N GLU A 232 7.85 14.04 -5.72
CA GLU A 232 7.77 14.78 -6.97
C GLU A 232 7.44 13.89 -8.17
N GLY A 233 7.48 12.56 -8.03
CA GLY A 233 7.10 11.64 -9.09
C GLY A 233 7.86 10.32 -9.14
N LEU A 234 7.72 9.63 -10.26
CA LEU A 234 8.30 8.33 -10.57
C LEU A 234 9.21 8.44 -11.80
N SER A 235 10.42 7.91 -11.71
CA SER A 235 11.32 7.82 -12.86
C SER A 235 12.05 6.49 -12.92
N PHE A 236 12.29 5.98 -14.12
CA PHE A 236 13.01 4.74 -14.33
C PHE A 236 14.48 5.01 -14.67
N LYS A 237 15.37 4.28 -14.01
CA LYS A 237 16.81 4.25 -14.36
C LYS A 237 17.02 3.41 -15.62
N PRO A 238 18.19 3.48 -16.28
CA PRO A 238 18.46 2.67 -17.46
C PRO A 238 18.19 1.18 -17.22
N LEU A 239 17.38 0.58 -18.10
CA LEU A 239 16.95 -0.81 -17.99
C LEU A 239 17.92 -1.74 -18.71
N ALA A 240 18.25 -2.86 -18.09
CA ALA A 240 18.98 -3.94 -18.72
C ALA A 240 17.98 -4.91 -19.37
N LEU A 241 18.27 -5.33 -20.62
CA LEU A 241 17.39 -6.23 -21.37
C LEU A 241 18.13 -7.51 -21.78
N THR A 242 17.36 -8.60 -21.93
CA THR A 242 17.80 -9.73 -22.74
C THR A 242 17.86 -9.33 -24.22
N ARG A 243 18.51 -10.13 -25.04
CA ARG A 243 18.68 -9.82 -26.48
C ARG A 243 18.20 -10.99 -27.33
N MET A 244 16.90 -11.29 -27.23
CA MET A 244 16.27 -12.24 -28.15
C MET A 244 15.90 -11.52 -29.45
N MET A 245 15.97 -12.23 -30.55
CA MET A 245 15.50 -11.75 -31.85
C MET A 245 14.05 -12.19 -32.04
N CYS A 246 13.14 -11.25 -32.09
CA CYS A 246 11.72 -11.47 -32.29
C CYS A 246 11.26 -10.97 -33.66
N PRO A 247 10.02 -11.29 -34.07
CA PRO A 247 9.42 -10.65 -35.24
C PRO A 247 9.46 -9.13 -35.16
N GLU A 248 9.60 -8.46 -36.30
CA GLU A 248 9.81 -7.01 -36.40
C GLU A 248 8.75 -6.21 -35.63
N ALA A 249 7.47 -6.65 -35.67
CA ALA A 249 6.38 -5.98 -34.97
C ALA A 249 6.60 -5.98 -33.44
N LEU A 250 7.06 -7.09 -32.85
CA LEU A 250 7.37 -7.17 -31.41
C LEU A 250 8.61 -6.36 -31.05
N MET A 251 9.60 -6.27 -31.91
CA MET A 251 10.77 -5.40 -31.68
C MET A 251 10.39 -3.91 -31.74
N GLN A 252 9.46 -3.54 -32.63
CA GLN A 252 8.92 -2.17 -32.66
C GLN A 252 8.10 -1.85 -31.42
N GLN A 253 7.30 -2.81 -30.93
CA GLN A 253 6.56 -2.67 -29.67
C GLN A 253 7.51 -2.52 -28.49
N GLU A 254 8.57 -3.35 -28.40
CA GLU A 254 9.61 -3.22 -27.39
C GLU A 254 10.24 -1.82 -27.37
N ALA A 255 10.60 -1.29 -28.55
CA ALA A 255 11.15 0.04 -28.65
C ALA A 255 10.21 1.10 -28.07
N ARG A 256 8.89 1.00 -28.36
CA ARG A 256 7.87 1.91 -27.79
C ARG A 256 7.75 1.78 -26.26
N VAL A 257 7.74 0.54 -25.75
CA VAL A 257 7.70 0.30 -24.29
C VAL A 257 8.89 0.94 -23.59
N LEU A 258 10.09 0.75 -24.12
CA LEU A 258 11.32 1.30 -23.54
C LEU A 258 11.34 2.84 -23.63
N GLU A 259 10.90 3.39 -24.75
CA GLU A 259 10.76 4.83 -24.92
C GLU A 259 9.74 5.40 -23.93
N ALA A 260 8.57 4.77 -23.77
CA ALA A 260 7.56 5.16 -22.81
C ALA A 260 8.13 5.13 -21.39
N LEU A 261 8.74 4.03 -20.96
CA LEU A 261 9.34 3.91 -19.62
C LEU A 261 10.42 4.96 -19.35
N SER A 262 11.24 5.30 -20.36
CA SER A 262 12.28 6.31 -20.20
C SER A 262 11.78 7.74 -20.04
N ASN A 263 10.52 8.01 -20.40
CA ASN A 263 9.88 9.33 -20.32
C ASN A 263 8.87 9.45 -19.18
N VAL A 264 8.70 8.42 -18.36
CA VAL A 264 7.81 8.48 -17.19
C VAL A 264 8.33 9.49 -16.19
N ASP A 265 7.44 10.37 -15.72
CA ASP A 265 7.71 11.35 -14.67
C ASP A 265 6.77 11.21 -13.45
N ARG A 266 5.62 10.55 -13.59
CA ARG A 266 4.70 10.24 -12.48
C ARG A 266 3.81 9.05 -12.81
N PHE A 267 3.09 8.56 -11.80
CA PHE A 267 2.04 7.55 -11.98
C PHE A 267 0.77 7.94 -11.24
N ASP A 268 -0.29 7.25 -11.56
CA ASP A 268 -1.55 7.31 -10.85
C ASP A 268 -2.28 5.96 -10.94
N ILE A 269 -3.26 5.75 -10.05
CA ILE A 269 -4.23 4.67 -10.14
C ILE A 269 -5.56 5.30 -10.53
N ASP A 270 -6.10 4.94 -11.66
CA ASP A 270 -7.37 5.50 -12.12
C ASP A 270 -8.59 4.94 -11.36
N GLU A 271 -9.76 5.54 -11.57
CA GLU A 271 -11.02 5.12 -10.93
C GLU A 271 -11.41 3.66 -11.22
N THR A 272 -10.79 3.03 -12.20
CA THR A 272 -11.01 1.62 -12.56
C THR A 272 -9.96 0.68 -11.93
N GLY A 273 -9.00 1.23 -11.17
CA GLY A 273 -7.90 0.50 -10.56
C GLY A 273 -6.72 0.21 -11.51
N ALA A 274 -6.67 0.85 -12.68
CA ALA A 274 -5.55 0.71 -13.59
C ALA A 274 -4.37 1.60 -13.16
N LEU A 275 -3.17 1.05 -13.22
CA LEU A 275 -1.94 1.83 -13.14
C LEU A 275 -1.75 2.61 -14.45
N VAL A 276 -1.64 3.92 -14.34
CA VAL A 276 -1.33 4.81 -15.46
C VAL A 276 0.01 5.49 -15.20
N LEU A 277 0.99 5.23 -16.05
CA LEU A 277 2.28 5.91 -16.04
C LEU A 277 2.21 7.10 -17.00
N PHE A 278 2.58 8.28 -16.53
CA PHE A 278 2.53 9.53 -17.27
C PHE A 278 3.92 10.05 -17.59
N GLY A 279 4.02 10.81 -18.66
CA GLY A 279 5.17 11.64 -18.99
C GLY A 279 4.72 12.94 -19.64
N GLN A 280 5.17 14.08 -19.13
CA GLN A 280 4.80 15.42 -19.57
C GLN A 280 3.27 15.67 -19.58
N GLY A 281 2.57 15.00 -18.64
CA GLY A 281 1.11 15.11 -18.50
C GLY A 281 0.28 14.18 -19.40
N GLU A 282 0.92 13.42 -20.30
CA GLU A 282 0.24 12.46 -21.18
C GLU A 282 0.38 11.02 -20.68
N PRO A 283 -0.64 10.16 -20.79
CA PRO A 283 -0.54 8.77 -20.42
C PRO A 283 0.37 8.01 -21.41
N LEU A 284 1.41 7.38 -20.88
CA LEU A 284 2.39 6.62 -21.66
C LEU A 284 2.16 5.10 -21.57
N ILE A 285 1.76 4.59 -20.41
CA ILE A 285 1.46 3.17 -20.20
C ILE A 285 0.22 3.05 -19.32
N THR A 286 -0.69 2.16 -19.71
CA THR A 286 -1.83 1.75 -18.88
C THR A 286 -1.71 0.25 -18.62
N ALA A 287 -1.85 -0.17 -17.36
CA ALA A 287 -1.70 -1.57 -16.95
C ALA A 287 -2.73 -1.96 -15.89
N ARG A 288 -3.04 -3.27 -15.78
CA ARG A 288 -3.97 -3.83 -14.78
C ARG A 288 -3.39 -5.07 -14.10
N ARG A 289 -3.96 -5.37 -12.95
CA ARG A 289 -3.72 -6.62 -12.20
C ARG A 289 -4.88 -7.57 -12.34
#